data_ed8badf698c4c7e128eae7af3e05ee19
#
_entry.id   ed8badf698c4c7e128eae7af3e05ee19
#
_cell.length_a   1.000
_cell.length_b   1.000
_cell.length_c   1.000
_cell.angle_alpha   90.00
_cell.angle_beta   90.00
_cell.angle_gamma   90.00
#
_symmetry.space_group_name_H-M   'P 1'
#
loop_
_entity.id
_entity.type
_entity.pdbx_description
1 polymer ?
#
loop_
_entity_poly.entity_id
_entity_poly.type
_entity_poly.pdbx_seq_one_letter_code
_entity_poly.pdbx_strand_id
1 'polypeptide(L)'
;MSKCEQCIVRQFSSLKVLNKEELLRMAECKTSFTIKKGTPIFEEGDITNGIYCIKEGICKLSKLSDNGKDQIVKLVKPGELLGQRSMISDEPANLSAVALEDMEVCFIPKSEIIYFFKENNQFSMNVMRTICDDLRDADDHMVNMAQKTVRQRLIETLLYLEDTFGKNEDGSLHIQLSREELAGIIGTATESCIRLLSELNKSGYILLTGKKITLVDKNKLKRFA
;
A
#
# COMPACT_ATOMS: atom_id res chain seq x y z
N MET A 1 7.38 29.47 -5.14
CA MET A 1 6.91 28.13 -5.64
C MET A 1 6.20 27.43 -4.51
N SER A 2 5.01 26.90 -4.76
CA SER A 2 4.27 26.15 -3.73
C SER A 2 4.98 24.84 -3.38
N LYS A 3 4.80 24.35 -2.13
CA LYS A 3 5.34 23.03 -1.74
C LYS A 3 4.83 21.89 -2.64
N CYS A 4 3.69 22.06 -3.32
CA CYS A 4 3.12 21.08 -4.26
C CYS A 4 3.82 21.07 -5.60
N GLU A 5 4.30 22.20 -6.10
CA GLU A 5 5.09 22.29 -7.36
C GLU A 5 6.43 21.56 -7.25
N GLN A 6 7.04 21.60 -6.06
CA GLN A 6 8.34 20.95 -5.78
C GLN A 6 8.20 19.51 -5.27
N CYS A 7 6.99 18.99 -5.12
CA CYS A 7 6.76 17.65 -4.57
C CYS A 7 7.10 16.58 -5.61
N ILE A 8 8.24 15.90 -5.43
CA ILE A 8 8.70 14.82 -6.32
C ILE A 8 7.69 13.66 -6.33
N VAL A 9 7.11 13.34 -5.18
CA VAL A 9 6.17 12.23 -5.01
C VAL A 9 4.90 12.41 -5.86
N ARG A 10 4.49 13.65 -6.12
CA ARG A 10 3.37 13.97 -7.01
C ARG A 10 3.56 13.35 -8.41
N GLN A 11 4.79 13.25 -8.91
CA GLN A 11 5.08 12.70 -10.24
C GLN A 11 4.68 11.22 -10.37
N PHE A 12 4.57 10.51 -9.24
CA PHE A 12 4.15 9.10 -9.19
C PHE A 12 2.65 8.92 -8.89
N SER A 13 1.90 10.03 -8.73
CA SER A 13 0.47 10.01 -8.42
C SER A 13 -0.38 10.48 -9.61
N SER A 14 -1.70 10.29 -9.50
CA SER A 14 -2.66 10.87 -10.44
C SER A 14 -2.63 12.41 -10.43
N LEU A 15 -2.03 13.03 -9.41
CA LEU A 15 -1.87 14.48 -9.30
C LEU A 15 -0.80 15.05 -10.25
N LYS A 16 -0.02 14.22 -10.95
CA LYS A 16 1.03 14.66 -11.90
C LYS A 16 0.51 15.50 -13.05
N VAL A 17 -0.74 15.34 -13.42
CA VAL A 17 -1.36 16.04 -14.55
C VAL A 17 -1.99 17.38 -14.20
N LEU A 18 -2.00 17.75 -12.91
CA LEU A 18 -2.50 19.04 -12.47
C LEU A 18 -1.58 20.15 -12.99
N ASN A 19 -2.19 21.18 -13.57
CA ASN A 19 -1.51 22.38 -14.03
C ASN A 19 -1.07 23.27 -12.85
N LYS A 20 -0.38 24.37 -13.15
CA LYS A 20 0.17 25.24 -12.11
C LYS A 20 -0.90 25.91 -11.25
N GLU A 21 -2.01 26.35 -11.83
CA GLU A 21 -3.13 26.99 -11.10
C GLU A 21 -3.82 25.99 -10.17
N GLU A 22 -4.09 24.79 -10.66
CA GLU A 22 -4.65 23.68 -9.87
C GLU A 22 -3.73 23.28 -8.71
N LEU A 23 -2.41 23.27 -8.93
CA LEU A 23 -1.42 22.98 -7.89
C LEU A 23 -1.35 24.06 -6.82
N LEU A 24 -1.48 25.34 -7.21
CA LEU A 24 -1.54 26.45 -6.27
C LEU A 24 -2.81 26.33 -5.41
N ARG A 25 -3.96 26.12 -6.05
CA ARG A 25 -5.24 25.91 -5.39
C ARG A 25 -5.16 24.73 -4.40
N MET A 26 -4.65 23.59 -4.83
CA MET A 26 -4.44 22.43 -3.96
C MET A 26 -3.51 22.74 -2.78
N ALA A 27 -2.46 23.54 -3.00
CA ALA A 27 -1.50 23.91 -1.96
C ALA A 27 -2.12 24.76 -0.85
N GLU A 28 -3.13 25.57 -1.16
CA GLU A 28 -3.86 26.41 -0.20
C GLU A 28 -4.86 25.60 0.64
N CYS A 29 -5.46 24.56 0.06
CA CYS A 29 -6.55 23.79 0.68
C CYS A 29 -6.11 22.50 1.36
N LYS A 30 -4.95 21.93 0.99
CA LYS A 30 -4.46 20.69 1.60
C LYS A 30 -3.92 20.91 3.01
N THR A 31 -4.07 19.88 3.83
CA THR A 31 -3.43 19.77 5.14
C THR A 31 -2.37 18.68 5.11
N SER A 32 -1.17 18.96 5.65
CA SER A 32 -0.10 17.96 5.78
C SER A 32 0.12 17.61 7.24
N PHE A 33 0.27 16.33 7.56
CA PHE A 33 0.49 15.87 8.92
C PHE A 33 1.29 14.58 8.94
N THR A 34 1.86 14.28 10.11
CA THR A 34 2.62 13.05 10.36
C THR A 34 1.72 12.06 11.08
N ILE A 35 1.79 10.80 10.64
CA ILE A 35 1.08 9.68 11.27
C ILE A 35 2.13 8.72 11.81
N LYS A 36 1.99 8.34 13.08
CA LYS A 36 2.92 7.41 13.73
C LYS A 36 2.61 5.97 13.33
N LYS A 37 3.66 5.15 13.29
CA LYS A 37 3.53 3.71 13.08
C LYS A 37 2.43 3.10 13.94
N GLY A 38 1.59 2.25 13.33
CA GLY A 38 0.47 1.58 13.99
C GLY A 38 -0.80 2.41 14.13
N THR A 39 -0.77 3.70 13.74
CA THR A 39 -1.96 4.57 13.80
C THR A 39 -2.78 4.40 12.52
N PRO A 40 -4.13 4.29 12.61
CA PRO A 40 -4.98 4.31 11.44
C PRO A 40 -5.01 5.70 10.80
N ILE A 41 -5.02 5.75 9.48
CA ILE A 41 -5.30 6.94 8.66
C ILE A 41 -6.83 7.13 8.60
N PHE A 42 -7.52 6.02 8.40
CA PHE A 42 -8.97 5.84 8.54
C PHE A 42 -9.26 4.35 8.79
N GLU A 43 -10.43 4.06 9.34
CA GLU A 43 -10.89 2.69 9.62
C GLU A 43 -12.04 2.28 8.69
N GLU A 44 -12.28 0.99 8.55
CA GLU A 44 -13.45 0.46 7.86
C GLU A 44 -14.72 1.03 8.50
N GLY A 45 -15.62 1.55 7.66
CA GLY A 45 -16.85 2.23 8.10
C GLY A 45 -16.74 3.75 8.19
N ASP A 46 -15.53 4.31 8.16
CA ASP A 46 -15.35 5.77 8.21
C ASP A 46 -15.82 6.45 6.92
N ILE A 47 -16.40 7.64 7.06
CA ILE A 47 -16.72 8.52 5.93
C ILE A 47 -15.50 9.40 5.66
N THR A 48 -14.85 9.18 4.52
CA THR A 48 -13.70 9.99 4.10
C THR A 48 -14.18 11.25 3.38
N ASN A 49 -13.89 12.43 3.97
CA ASN A 49 -14.24 13.71 3.39
C ASN A 49 -13.18 14.27 2.41
N GLY A 50 -12.41 13.40 1.80
CA GLY A 50 -11.34 13.73 0.87
C GLY A 50 -10.44 12.53 0.61
N ILE A 51 -9.28 12.79 0.00
CA ILE A 51 -8.26 11.78 -0.27
C ILE A 51 -6.96 12.09 0.47
N TYR A 52 -6.20 11.05 0.75
CA TYR A 52 -4.87 11.17 1.34
C TYR A 52 -3.82 10.82 0.28
N CYS A 53 -2.86 11.70 0.06
CA CYS A 53 -1.68 11.46 -0.75
C CYS A 53 -0.50 11.08 0.17
N ILE A 54 0.05 9.89 -0.01
CA ILE A 54 1.20 9.43 0.77
C ILE A 54 2.44 10.16 0.26
N LYS A 55 3.07 10.95 1.11
CA LYS A 55 4.29 11.68 0.77
C LYS A 55 5.54 10.88 1.19
N GLU A 56 5.49 10.26 2.37
CA GLU A 56 6.57 9.43 2.92
C GLU A 56 5.97 8.32 3.77
N GLY A 57 6.66 7.19 3.84
CA GLY A 57 6.24 6.03 4.60
C GLY A 57 5.31 5.09 3.83
N ILE A 58 4.95 4.00 4.49
CA ILE A 58 4.18 2.89 3.92
C ILE A 58 3.01 2.58 4.86
N CYS A 59 1.83 2.34 4.30
CA CYS A 59 0.70 1.82 5.06
C CYS A 59 0.15 0.54 4.43
N LYS A 60 -0.65 -0.18 5.20
CA LYS A 60 -1.43 -1.33 4.73
C LYS A 60 -2.88 -0.93 4.56
N LEU A 61 -3.53 -1.48 3.53
CA LEU A 61 -4.97 -1.56 3.42
C LEU A 61 -5.40 -2.96 3.81
N SER A 62 -6.28 -3.07 4.78
CA SER A 62 -6.72 -4.35 5.31
C SER A 62 -8.20 -4.38 5.68
N LYS A 63 -8.72 -5.59 5.75
CA LYS A 63 -10.08 -5.87 6.22
C LYS A 63 -10.01 -6.83 7.38
N LEU A 64 -10.66 -6.45 8.47
CA LEU A 64 -10.83 -7.35 9.61
C LEU A 64 -11.94 -8.36 9.28
N SER A 65 -11.62 -9.65 9.35
CA SER A 65 -12.61 -10.70 9.19
C SER A 65 -13.33 -11.00 10.51
N ASP A 66 -14.51 -11.63 10.42
CA ASP A 66 -15.35 -11.96 11.60
C ASP A 66 -14.63 -12.79 12.67
N ASN A 67 -13.57 -13.52 12.30
CA ASN A 67 -12.73 -14.28 13.23
C ASN A 67 -11.59 -13.47 13.86
N GLY A 68 -11.57 -12.14 13.66
CA GLY A 68 -10.57 -11.23 14.22
C GLY A 68 -9.23 -11.23 13.49
N LYS A 69 -9.11 -11.90 12.33
CA LYS A 69 -7.89 -11.87 11.53
C LYS A 69 -7.91 -10.70 10.55
N ASP A 70 -6.80 -10.01 10.46
CA ASP A 70 -6.59 -8.88 9.57
C ASP A 70 -6.07 -9.38 8.21
N GLN A 71 -6.89 -9.33 7.15
CA GLN A 71 -6.47 -9.65 5.79
C GLN A 71 -5.93 -8.39 5.13
N ILE A 72 -4.64 -8.36 4.88
CA ILE A 72 -3.99 -7.26 4.15
C ILE A 72 -4.18 -7.49 2.66
N VAL A 73 -4.83 -6.54 1.99
CA VAL A 73 -5.13 -6.62 0.56
C VAL A 73 -4.16 -5.81 -0.29
N LYS A 74 -3.53 -4.78 0.28
CA LYS A 74 -2.58 -3.92 -0.42
C LYS A 74 -1.59 -3.26 0.54
N LEU A 75 -0.35 -3.09 0.10
CA LEU A 75 0.62 -2.18 0.69
C LEU A 75 0.68 -0.92 -0.16
N VAL A 76 0.56 0.24 0.47
CA VAL A 76 0.48 1.55 -0.21
C VAL A 76 1.76 2.31 0.05
N LYS A 77 2.37 2.81 -1.02
CA LYS A 77 3.68 3.47 -1.04
C LYS A 77 3.57 4.97 -1.37
N PRO A 78 4.65 5.74 -1.20
CA PRO A 78 4.68 7.15 -1.58
C PRO A 78 4.23 7.37 -3.03
N GLY A 79 3.39 8.38 -3.23
CA GLY A 79 2.78 8.73 -4.51
C GLY A 79 1.39 8.12 -4.74
N GLU A 80 1.00 7.12 -4.00
CA GLU A 80 -0.35 6.57 -4.11
C GLU A 80 -1.36 7.40 -3.31
N LEU A 81 -2.61 7.30 -3.74
CA LEU A 81 -3.74 7.98 -3.12
C LEU A 81 -4.56 6.97 -2.32
N LEU A 82 -5.16 7.42 -1.22
CA LEU A 82 -6.06 6.65 -0.37
C LEU A 82 -7.41 7.38 -0.23
N GLY A 83 -8.49 6.60 -0.06
CA GLY A 83 -9.83 7.13 0.15
C GLY A 83 -10.57 7.51 -1.13
N GLN A 84 -9.94 7.42 -2.32
CA GLN A 84 -10.57 7.78 -3.59
C GLN A 84 -11.85 6.95 -3.88
N ARG A 85 -11.86 5.66 -3.55
CA ARG A 85 -13.04 4.80 -3.75
C ARG A 85 -14.23 5.33 -2.96
N SER A 86 -14.10 5.44 -1.65
CA SER A 86 -15.17 5.90 -0.75
C SER A 86 -15.63 7.31 -1.08
N MET A 87 -14.69 8.20 -1.42
CA MET A 87 -15.00 9.58 -1.79
C MET A 87 -15.81 9.65 -3.10
N ILE A 88 -15.49 8.78 -4.10
CA ILE A 88 -16.17 8.77 -5.41
C ILE A 88 -17.54 8.07 -5.33
N SER A 89 -17.63 6.94 -4.59
CA SER A 89 -18.88 6.17 -4.47
C SER A 89 -19.87 6.76 -3.46
N ASP A 90 -19.45 7.75 -2.66
CA ASP A 90 -20.19 8.28 -1.51
C ASP A 90 -20.56 7.21 -0.47
N GLU A 91 -19.71 6.18 -0.35
CA GLU A 91 -19.87 5.07 0.60
C GLU A 91 -18.80 5.15 1.70
N PRO A 92 -19.06 4.58 2.88
CA PRO A 92 -18.04 4.41 3.91
C PRO A 92 -16.83 3.61 3.40
N ALA A 93 -15.67 3.80 4.02
CA ALA A 93 -14.47 3.03 3.72
C ALA A 93 -14.73 1.53 3.94
N ASN A 94 -14.44 0.72 2.95
CA ASN A 94 -14.59 -0.74 3.04
C ASN A 94 -13.34 -1.47 3.52
N LEU A 95 -12.26 -0.72 3.79
CA LEU A 95 -10.97 -1.19 4.28
C LEU A 95 -10.46 -0.17 5.31
N SER A 96 -9.66 -0.65 6.24
CA SER A 96 -8.84 0.20 7.11
C SER A 96 -7.49 0.50 6.47
N ALA A 97 -6.98 1.72 6.64
CA ALA A 97 -5.63 2.12 6.26
C ALA A 97 -4.79 2.38 7.51
N VAL A 98 -3.75 1.58 7.74
CA VAL A 98 -2.92 1.64 8.96
C VAL A 98 -1.45 1.82 8.61
N ALA A 99 -0.79 2.78 9.25
CA ALA A 99 0.63 3.08 9.06
C ALA A 99 1.53 1.90 9.51
N LEU A 100 2.42 1.44 8.63
CA LEU A 100 3.42 0.40 8.93
C LEU A 100 4.74 0.98 9.43
N GLU A 101 4.95 2.27 9.22
CA GLU A 101 6.06 3.08 9.71
C GLU A 101 5.60 4.52 9.93
N ASP A 102 6.44 5.40 10.44
CA ASP A 102 6.10 6.82 10.54
C ASP A 102 5.91 7.39 9.14
N MET A 103 4.82 8.11 8.92
CA MET A 103 4.40 8.59 7.60
C MET A 103 4.21 10.09 7.56
N GLU A 104 4.45 10.69 6.41
CA GLU A 104 3.99 12.04 6.06
C GLU A 104 2.90 11.95 4.99
N VAL A 105 1.72 12.50 5.27
CA VAL A 105 0.56 12.46 4.35
C VAL A 105 0.01 13.85 4.11
N CYS A 106 -0.57 14.05 2.93
CA CYS A 106 -1.31 15.25 2.56
C CYS A 106 -2.79 14.88 2.38
N PHE A 107 -3.67 15.48 3.16
CA PHE A 107 -5.11 15.38 2.97
C PHE A 107 -5.60 16.45 2.01
N ILE A 108 -6.37 16.07 1.01
CA ILE A 108 -6.98 16.96 0.01
C ILE A 108 -8.50 16.84 0.16
N PRO A 109 -9.21 17.95 0.47
CA PRO A 109 -10.66 17.92 0.69
C PRO A 109 -11.44 17.45 -0.55
N LYS A 110 -12.57 16.78 -0.33
CA LYS A 110 -13.49 16.28 -1.37
C LYS A 110 -13.90 17.38 -2.37
N SER A 111 -14.14 18.59 -1.90
CA SER A 111 -14.51 19.73 -2.77
C SER A 111 -13.47 20.00 -3.86
N GLU A 112 -12.18 19.94 -3.49
CA GLU A 112 -11.08 20.16 -4.43
C GLU A 112 -10.94 19.02 -5.42
N ILE A 113 -11.08 17.79 -4.96
CA ILE A 113 -11.04 16.63 -5.83
C ILE A 113 -12.18 16.65 -6.83
N ILE A 114 -13.41 16.98 -6.40
CA ILE A 114 -14.57 17.14 -7.30
C ILE A 114 -14.31 18.27 -8.30
N TYR A 115 -13.69 19.38 -7.89
CA TYR A 115 -13.31 20.45 -8.79
C TYR A 115 -12.35 19.92 -9.87
N PHE A 116 -11.27 19.20 -9.50
CA PHE A 116 -10.33 18.63 -10.48
C PHE A 116 -10.99 17.60 -11.39
N PHE A 117 -11.93 16.81 -10.90
CA PHE A 117 -12.71 15.88 -11.73
C PHE A 117 -13.52 16.61 -12.83
N LYS A 118 -14.05 17.80 -12.53
CA LYS A 118 -14.85 18.56 -13.48
C LYS A 118 -14.00 19.33 -14.49
N GLU A 119 -12.90 19.93 -14.02
CA GLU A 119 -12.11 20.88 -14.79
C GLU A 119 -10.92 20.24 -15.51
N ASN A 120 -10.46 19.05 -15.07
CA ASN A 120 -9.28 18.39 -15.63
C ASN A 120 -9.57 16.94 -16.04
N ASN A 121 -9.93 16.77 -17.32
CA ASN A 121 -10.22 15.43 -17.87
C ASN A 121 -9.05 14.45 -17.75
N GLN A 122 -7.80 14.93 -17.80
CA GLN A 122 -6.63 14.07 -17.64
C GLN A 122 -6.51 13.55 -16.21
N PHE A 123 -6.82 14.39 -15.22
CA PHE A 123 -6.89 13.95 -13.82
C PHE A 123 -7.94 12.86 -13.64
N SER A 124 -9.16 13.08 -14.14
CA SER A 124 -10.26 12.11 -14.08
C SER A 124 -9.87 10.77 -14.72
N MET A 125 -9.27 10.81 -15.91
CA MET A 125 -8.80 9.61 -16.61
C MET A 125 -7.68 8.88 -15.87
N ASN A 126 -6.75 9.63 -15.24
CA ASN A 126 -5.68 9.01 -14.46
C ASN A 126 -6.20 8.33 -13.18
N VAL A 127 -7.16 8.96 -12.49
CA VAL A 127 -7.79 8.32 -11.31
C VAL A 127 -8.57 7.08 -11.72
N MET A 128 -9.33 7.12 -12.84
CA MET A 128 -10.02 5.93 -13.36
C MET A 128 -9.05 4.81 -13.70
N ARG A 129 -7.92 5.11 -14.35
CA ARG A 129 -6.89 4.09 -14.65
C ARG A 129 -6.36 3.46 -13.35
N THR A 130 -6.05 4.27 -12.34
CA THR A 130 -5.60 3.76 -11.05
C THR A 130 -6.63 2.81 -10.43
N ILE A 131 -7.92 3.14 -10.48
CA ILE A 131 -8.99 2.27 -9.97
C ILE A 131 -9.10 0.98 -10.78
N CYS A 132 -8.96 1.05 -12.11
CA CYS A 132 -8.94 -0.16 -12.96
C CYS A 132 -7.72 -1.04 -12.67
N ASP A 133 -6.55 -0.44 -12.43
CA ASP A 133 -5.34 -1.17 -12.03
C ASP A 133 -5.53 -1.83 -10.66
N ASP A 134 -6.10 -1.11 -9.68
CA ASP A 134 -6.44 -1.66 -8.36
C ASP A 134 -7.44 -2.83 -8.47
N LEU A 135 -8.41 -2.75 -9.37
CA LEU A 135 -9.37 -3.85 -9.62
C LEU A 135 -8.67 -5.06 -10.21
N ARG A 136 -7.82 -4.87 -11.23
CA ARG A 136 -7.03 -5.98 -11.81
C ARG A 136 -6.16 -6.65 -10.75
N ASP A 137 -5.46 -5.86 -9.92
CA ASP A 137 -4.61 -6.41 -8.87
C ASP A 137 -5.44 -7.19 -7.82
N ALA A 138 -6.68 -6.74 -7.53
CA ALA A 138 -7.61 -7.47 -6.67
C ALA A 138 -8.08 -8.79 -7.29
N ASP A 139 -8.35 -8.82 -8.60
CA ASP A 139 -8.70 -10.05 -9.34
C ASP A 139 -7.54 -11.04 -9.32
N ASP A 140 -6.32 -10.58 -9.61
CA ASP A 140 -5.10 -11.41 -9.56
C ASP A 140 -4.87 -11.95 -8.15
N HIS A 141 -5.06 -11.12 -7.11
CA HIS A 141 -4.97 -11.56 -5.72
C HIS A 141 -5.99 -12.66 -5.38
N MET A 142 -7.23 -12.49 -5.81
CA MET A 142 -8.30 -13.49 -5.62
C MET A 142 -7.94 -14.83 -6.28
N VAL A 143 -7.46 -14.81 -7.52
CA VAL A 143 -7.02 -16.02 -8.23
C VAL A 143 -5.84 -16.67 -7.52
N ASN A 144 -4.86 -15.89 -7.10
CA ASN A 144 -3.69 -16.37 -6.36
C ASN A 144 -4.08 -17.03 -5.02
N MET A 145 -5.05 -16.45 -4.30
CA MET A 145 -5.58 -17.04 -3.07
C MET A 145 -6.26 -18.40 -3.30
N ALA A 146 -6.98 -18.54 -4.43
CA ALA A 146 -7.70 -19.77 -4.76
C ALA A 146 -6.80 -20.88 -5.32
N GLN A 147 -5.77 -20.56 -6.10
CA GLN A 147 -5.01 -21.53 -6.88
C GLN A 147 -3.61 -21.82 -6.35
N LYS A 148 -2.97 -20.85 -5.67
CA LYS A 148 -1.58 -21.03 -5.19
C LYS A 148 -1.53 -21.59 -3.77
N THR A 149 -0.54 -22.43 -3.53
CA THR A 149 -0.23 -22.89 -2.17
C THR A 149 0.24 -21.71 -1.29
N VAL A 150 0.06 -21.83 0.02
CA VAL A 150 0.54 -20.81 0.98
C VAL A 150 2.05 -20.55 0.84
N ARG A 151 2.82 -21.61 0.53
CA ARG A 151 4.27 -21.49 0.30
C ARG A 151 4.59 -20.64 -0.93
N GLN A 152 3.88 -20.83 -2.03
CA GLN A 152 4.03 -20.01 -3.24
C GLN A 152 3.67 -18.55 -2.97
N ARG A 153 2.52 -18.32 -2.32
CA ARG A 153 2.12 -16.94 -1.94
C ARG A 153 3.14 -16.26 -1.05
N LEU A 154 3.73 -16.98 -0.08
CA LEU A 154 4.80 -16.43 0.76
C LEU A 154 6.04 -16.05 -0.07
N ILE A 155 6.49 -16.92 -0.95
CA ILE A 155 7.67 -16.65 -1.80
C ILE A 155 7.42 -15.45 -2.70
N GLU A 156 6.27 -15.37 -3.36
CA GLU A 156 5.89 -14.25 -4.21
C GLU A 156 5.79 -12.94 -3.43
N THR A 157 5.20 -12.99 -2.23
CA THR A 157 5.15 -11.83 -1.35
C THR A 157 6.55 -11.33 -0.99
N LEU A 158 7.48 -12.22 -0.63
CA LEU A 158 8.85 -11.83 -0.30
C LEU A 158 9.57 -11.22 -1.52
N LEU A 159 9.39 -11.78 -2.71
CA LEU A 159 9.93 -11.23 -3.96
C LEU A 159 9.32 -9.85 -4.27
N TYR A 160 8.00 -9.72 -4.15
CA TYR A 160 7.29 -8.46 -4.33
C TYR A 160 7.78 -7.37 -3.38
N LEU A 161 7.98 -7.71 -2.10
CA LEU A 161 8.49 -6.75 -1.10
C LEU A 161 9.88 -6.23 -1.47
N GLU A 162 10.78 -7.10 -1.95
CA GLU A 162 12.10 -6.68 -2.42
C GLU A 162 12.02 -5.82 -3.68
N ASP A 163 11.21 -6.23 -4.66
CA ASP A 163 11.12 -5.55 -5.97
C ASP A 163 10.43 -4.18 -5.85
N THR A 164 9.48 -4.04 -4.92
CA THR A 164 8.68 -2.81 -4.77
C THR A 164 9.30 -1.82 -3.80
N PHE A 165 9.82 -2.30 -2.67
CA PHE A 165 10.30 -1.45 -1.57
C PHE A 165 11.82 -1.46 -1.41
N GLY A 166 12.52 -2.38 -2.08
CA GLY A 166 13.97 -2.47 -2.03
C GLY A 166 14.54 -3.15 -0.78
N LYS A 167 15.81 -2.88 -0.53
CA LYS A 167 16.62 -3.44 0.57
C LYS A 167 17.27 -2.35 1.39
N ASN A 168 17.54 -2.68 2.64
CA ASN A 168 18.41 -1.91 3.51
C ASN A 168 19.90 -2.15 3.15
N GLU A 169 20.80 -1.36 3.73
CA GLU A 169 22.25 -1.49 3.55
C GLU A 169 22.79 -2.87 3.96
N ASP A 170 22.14 -3.52 4.94
CA ASP A 170 22.49 -4.88 5.39
C ASP A 170 21.91 -5.99 4.49
N GLY A 171 21.29 -5.64 3.37
CA GLY A 171 20.69 -6.56 2.40
C GLY A 171 19.32 -7.12 2.81
N SER A 172 18.81 -6.78 4.01
CA SER A 172 17.46 -7.18 4.43
C SER A 172 16.39 -6.40 3.68
N LEU A 173 15.17 -6.96 3.58
CA LEU A 173 14.03 -6.25 3.03
C LEU A 173 13.84 -4.90 3.74
N HIS A 174 13.59 -3.85 2.95
CA HIS A 174 13.41 -2.50 3.50
C HIS A 174 12.22 -2.46 4.46
N ILE A 175 11.07 -2.97 4.01
CA ILE A 175 9.87 -3.06 4.83
C ILE A 175 9.97 -4.22 5.83
N GLN A 176 9.77 -3.92 7.12
CA GLN A 176 9.82 -4.91 8.19
C GLN A 176 8.42 -5.22 8.69
N LEU A 177 7.80 -6.24 8.10
CA LEU A 177 6.50 -6.74 8.52
C LEU A 177 6.63 -7.73 9.69
N SER A 178 5.67 -7.68 10.59
CA SER A 178 5.50 -8.72 11.62
C SER A 178 5.10 -10.05 10.96
N ARG A 179 5.22 -11.15 11.69
CA ARG A 179 4.78 -12.47 11.22
C ARG A 179 3.27 -12.53 11.01
N GLU A 180 2.53 -11.79 11.80
CA GLU A 180 1.08 -11.63 11.68
C GLU A 180 0.72 -10.85 10.41
N GLU A 181 1.39 -9.73 10.13
CA GLU A 181 1.18 -8.96 8.90
C GLU A 181 1.52 -9.77 7.66
N LEU A 182 2.64 -10.52 7.65
CA LEU A 182 2.96 -11.44 6.56
C LEU A 182 1.89 -12.52 6.39
N ALA A 183 1.42 -13.10 7.49
CA ALA A 183 0.33 -14.08 7.49
C ALA A 183 -0.96 -13.48 6.91
N GLY A 184 -1.26 -12.23 7.28
CA GLY A 184 -2.38 -11.46 6.74
C GLY A 184 -2.29 -11.20 5.24
N ILE A 185 -1.10 -10.96 4.69
CA ILE A 185 -0.90 -10.80 3.23
C ILE A 185 -1.12 -12.13 2.50
N ILE A 186 -0.55 -13.21 3.00
CA ILE A 186 -0.59 -14.52 2.32
C ILE A 186 -1.84 -15.36 2.65
N GLY A 187 -2.76 -14.83 3.47
CA GLY A 187 -4.02 -15.49 3.83
C GLY A 187 -3.82 -16.81 4.56
N THR A 188 -3.09 -16.80 5.69
CA THR A 188 -2.83 -18.00 6.50
C THR A 188 -2.78 -17.68 8.00
N ALA A 189 -2.67 -18.73 8.84
CA ALA A 189 -2.42 -18.54 10.26
C ALA A 189 -0.96 -18.13 10.49
N THR A 190 -0.73 -17.31 11.53
CA THR A 190 0.60 -16.79 11.89
C THR A 190 1.61 -17.93 12.13
N GLU A 191 1.18 -19.02 12.80
CA GLU A 191 2.00 -20.20 13.07
C GLU A 191 2.46 -20.89 11.76
N SER A 192 1.55 -20.97 10.77
CA SER A 192 1.87 -21.53 9.44
C SER A 192 2.89 -20.66 8.70
N CYS A 193 2.74 -19.34 8.76
CA CYS A 193 3.71 -18.40 8.19
C CYS A 193 5.09 -18.56 8.85
N ILE A 194 5.15 -18.61 10.19
CA ILE A 194 6.40 -18.81 10.94
C ILE A 194 7.09 -20.12 10.55
N ARG A 195 6.33 -21.23 10.45
CA ARG A 195 6.85 -22.54 10.04
C ARG A 195 7.44 -22.48 8.63
N LEU A 196 6.72 -21.91 7.66
CA LEU A 196 7.20 -21.79 6.28
C LEU A 196 8.45 -20.92 6.17
N LEU A 197 8.52 -19.80 6.88
CA LEU A 197 9.71 -18.97 6.95
C LEU A 197 10.91 -19.75 7.52
N SER A 198 10.69 -20.53 8.59
CA SER A 198 11.73 -21.38 9.18
C SER A 198 12.23 -22.46 8.20
N GLU A 199 11.34 -23.07 7.43
CA GLU A 199 11.68 -24.03 6.38
C GLU A 199 12.54 -23.39 5.27
N LEU A 200 12.14 -22.18 4.78
CA LEU A 200 12.90 -21.43 3.78
C LEU A 200 14.30 -21.03 4.32
N ASN A 201 14.38 -20.63 5.59
CA ASN A 201 15.64 -20.29 6.23
C ASN A 201 16.57 -21.51 6.37
N LYS A 202 16.06 -22.65 6.85
CA LYS A 202 16.81 -23.90 6.94
C LYS A 202 17.31 -24.40 5.58
N SER A 203 16.55 -24.16 4.53
CA SER A 203 16.92 -24.50 3.15
C SER A 203 17.90 -23.49 2.51
N GLY A 204 18.29 -22.44 3.22
CA GLY A 204 19.23 -21.42 2.74
C GLY A 204 18.68 -20.47 1.66
N TYR A 205 17.36 -20.43 1.47
CA TYR A 205 16.74 -19.52 0.50
C TYR A 205 16.59 -18.11 1.03
N ILE A 206 16.38 -17.99 2.34
CA ILE A 206 16.32 -16.71 3.05
C ILE A 206 17.19 -16.78 4.31
N LEU A 207 17.54 -15.61 4.86
CA LEU A 207 18.15 -15.49 6.17
C LEU A 207 17.20 -14.70 7.08
N LEU A 208 16.94 -15.25 8.27
CA LEU A 208 16.13 -14.61 9.30
C LEU A 208 17.02 -14.09 10.42
N THR A 209 16.95 -12.78 10.71
CA THR A 209 17.64 -12.15 11.84
C THR A 209 16.61 -11.34 12.63
N GLY A 210 15.98 -11.96 13.63
CA GLY A 210 14.83 -11.38 14.33
C GLY A 210 13.65 -11.13 13.40
N LYS A 211 13.25 -9.86 13.25
CA LYS A 211 12.19 -9.48 12.29
C LYS A 211 12.68 -9.32 10.86
N LYS A 212 13.99 -9.12 10.66
CA LYS A 212 14.60 -8.90 9.34
C LYS A 212 14.58 -10.18 8.51
N ILE A 213 14.31 -10.03 7.23
CA ILE A 213 14.33 -11.11 6.22
C ILE A 213 15.26 -10.67 5.10
N THR A 214 16.24 -11.51 4.76
CA THR A 214 17.15 -11.30 3.62
C THR A 214 16.91 -12.42 2.61
N LEU A 215 16.70 -12.09 1.34
CA LEU A 215 16.62 -13.07 0.26
C LEU A 215 18.03 -13.44 -0.17
N VAL A 216 18.42 -14.72 0.04
CA VAL A 216 19.78 -15.23 -0.25
C VAL A 216 19.92 -15.61 -1.72
N ASP A 217 18.93 -16.33 -2.26
CA ASP A 217 18.95 -16.80 -3.65
C ASP A 217 17.59 -16.53 -4.33
N LYS A 218 17.47 -15.32 -4.87
CA LYS A 218 16.26 -14.85 -5.54
C LYS A 218 15.90 -15.70 -6.77
N ASN A 219 16.92 -16.19 -7.51
CA ASN A 219 16.67 -16.99 -8.70
C ASN A 219 16.11 -18.36 -8.37
N LYS A 220 16.57 -18.95 -7.27
CA LYS A 220 15.96 -20.21 -6.78
C LYS A 220 14.56 -19.98 -6.24
N LEU A 221 14.32 -18.91 -5.47
CA LEU A 221 12.98 -18.58 -4.99
C LEU A 221 11.98 -18.44 -6.14
N LYS A 222 12.34 -17.75 -7.23
CA LYS A 222 11.48 -17.59 -8.43
C LYS A 222 11.07 -18.91 -9.09
N ARG A 223 11.80 -20.00 -8.88
CA ARG A 223 11.43 -21.32 -9.42
C ARG A 223 10.34 -22.03 -8.61
N PHE A 224 10.05 -21.54 -7.41
CA PHE A 224 9.04 -22.07 -6.49
C PHE A 224 7.84 -21.14 -6.31
N ALA A 225 7.84 -19.99 -7.00
CA ALA A 225 6.77 -18.99 -7.01
C ALA A 225 5.61 -19.40 -7.94
#